data_218a9254b34144b1d2fe9d8a08e9408a
#
_entry.id   218a9254b34144b1d2fe9d8a08e9408a
#
_cell.length_a   1.000
_cell.length_b   1.000
_cell.length_c   1.000
_cell.angle_alpha   90.00
_cell.angle_beta   90.00
_cell.angle_gamma   90.00
#
_symmetry.space_group_name_H-M   'P 1'
#
loop_
_entity.id
_entity.type
_entity.pdbx_description
1 polymer ?
#
loop_
_entity_poly.entity_id
_entity_poly.type
_entity_poly.pdbx_seq_one_letter_code
_entity_poly.pdbx_strand_id
1 'polypeptide(L)'
;VLGVEVRDSNIAACNYVKSETDLTNLKFVKDNALNIANHGSFDVVFCCGLLYHLDNPKEFIGTLSSVTSKLLILQTHFSTAENQQNNFELSELTENEGLPGRWYTEFKDDETFNKRESLKWASWDNHRSFWIQREWLLKTIQDAGFDLVMEQFDSLEGHIAESMLDGFYKNNARGTFIGIKTNCSI
;
A
#
# COMPACT_ATOMS: atom_id res chain seq x y z
N VAL A 1 16.51 5.79 9.11
CA VAL A 1 15.28 5.11 8.66
C VAL A 1 14.29 5.09 9.81
N LEU A 2 13.02 5.37 9.52
CA LEU A 2 11.90 5.25 10.45
C LEU A 2 10.92 4.19 9.93
N GLY A 3 10.61 3.19 10.73
CA GLY A 3 9.51 2.25 10.51
C GLY A 3 8.33 2.61 11.40
N VAL A 4 7.12 2.63 10.84
CA VAL A 4 5.87 2.88 11.56
C VAL A 4 5.03 1.60 11.50
N GLU A 5 4.58 1.11 12.64
CA GLU A 5 3.81 -0.11 12.76
C GLU A 5 2.81 0.02 13.92
N VAL A 6 1.58 -0.45 13.71
CA VAL A 6 0.50 -0.31 14.70
C VAL A 6 0.38 -1.51 15.64
N ARG A 7 0.74 -2.71 15.18
CA ARG A 7 0.57 -3.96 15.95
C ARG A 7 1.70 -4.16 16.96
N ASP A 8 1.35 -4.47 18.21
CA ASP A 8 2.33 -4.71 19.27
C ASP A 8 3.28 -5.86 18.95
N SER A 9 2.75 -6.97 18.41
CA SER A 9 3.56 -8.12 18.05
C SER A 9 4.58 -7.83 16.95
N ASN A 10 4.21 -6.99 15.97
CA ASN A 10 5.11 -6.60 14.89
C ASN A 10 6.17 -5.62 15.36
N ILE A 11 5.80 -4.63 16.19
CA ILE A 11 6.76 -3.71 16.80
C ILE A 11 7.79 -4.46 17.66
N ALA A 12 7.35 -5.45 18.44
CA ALA A 12 8.26 -6.29 19.22
C ALA A 12 9.25 -7.03 18.32
N ALA A 13 8.77 -7.63 17.22
CA ALA A 13 9.62 -8.30 16.24
C ALA A 13 10.60 -7.34 15.56
N CYS A 14 10.15 -6.15 15.15
CA CYS A 14 11.01 -5.11 14.57
C CYS A 14 12.13 -4.69 15.54
N ASN A 15 11.81 -4.47 16.80
CA ASN A 15 12.80 -4.09 17.81
C ASN A 15 13.76 -5.24 18.14
N TYR A 16 13.29 -6.49 18.13
CA TYR A 16 14.17 -7.64 18.27
C TYR A 16 15.17 -7.72 17.12
N VAL A 17 14.70 -7.68 15.87
CA VAL A 17 15.61 -7.69 14.70
C VAL A 17 16.60 -6.52 14.76
N LYS A 18 16.14 -5.32 15.14
CA LYS A 18 17.04 -4.17 15.33
C LYS A 18 18.12 -4.43 16.37
N SER A 19 17.80 -5.11 17.49
CA SER A 19 18.78 -5.41 18.55
C SER A 19 19.90 -6.36 18.09
N GLU A 20 19.64 -7.14 17.02
CA GLU A 20 20.62 -8.04 16.39
C GLU A 20 21.44 -7.34 15.29
N THR A 21 21.34 -6.01 15.16
CA THR A 21 22.06 -5.21 14.17
C THR A 21 22.74 -4.01 14.79
N ASP A 22 23.84 -3.54 14.16
CA ASP A 22 24.55 -2.31 14.55
C ASP A 22 23.99 -1.04 13.88
N LEU A 23 22.73 -1.08 13.39
CA LEU A 23 22.11 0.02 12.67
C LEU A 23 21.62 1.11 13.63
N THR A 24 22.48 2.07 13.93
CA THR A 24 22.18 3.20 14.86
C THR A 24 21.14 4.17 14.32
N ASN A 25 20.98 4.25 12.99
CA ASN A 25 20.05 5.14 12.30
C ASN A 25 18.68 4.51 12.00
N LEU A 26 18.41 3.29 12.49
CA LEU A 26 17.12 2.60 12.36
C LEU A 26 16.29 2.84 13.63
N LYS A 27 15.06 3.32 13.45
CA LYS A 27 14.07 3.52 14.51
C LYS A 27 12.74 2.90 14.12
N PHE A 28 12.03 2.37 15.11
CA PHE A 28 10.65 1.94 14.97
C PHE A 28 9.77 2.69 15.97
N VAL A 29 8.59 3.09 15.53
CA VAL A 29 7.56 3.71 16.37
C VAL A 29 6.27 2.95 16.25
N LYS A 30 5.60 2.75 17.39
CA LYS A 30 4.25 2.22 17.42
C LYS A 30 3.28 3.37 17.15
N ASP A 31 2.76 3.43 15.93
CA ASP A 31 1.74 4.41 15.53
C ASP A 31 0.95 3.86 14.34
N ASN A 32 -0.23 4.42 14.11
CA ASN A 32 -0.98 4.19 12.88
C ASN A 32 -0.27 4.89 11.71
N ALA A 33 -0.08 4.18 10.61
CA ALA A 33 0.53 4.75 9.40
C ALA A 33 -0.26 5.95 8.83
N LEU A 34 -1.55 6.08 9.13
CA LEU A 34 -2.36 7.25 8.79
C LEU A 34 -1.82 8.53 9.45
N ASN A 35 -1.08 8.41 10.54
CA ASN A 35 -0.45 9.52 11.27
C ASN A 35 0.96 9.84 10.77
N ILE A 36 1.40 9.31 9.63
CA ILE A 36 2.79 9.46 9.15
C ILE A 36 3.24 10.93 9.06
N ALA A 37 2.32 11.84 8.76
CA ALA A 37 2.61 13.28 8.68
C ALA A 37 3.11 13.88 10.01
N ASN A 38 2.79 13.27 11.15
CA ASN A 38 3.28 13.70 12.47
C ASN A 38 4.76 13.38 12.70
N HIS A 39 5.35 12.55 11.84
CA HIS A 39 6.74 12.10 11.97
C HIS A 39 7.71 12.85 11.05
N GLY A 40 7.23 13.86 10.32
CA GLY A 40 8.04 14.72 9.45
C GLY A 40 8.06 14.30 7.99
N SER A 41 9.06 14.78 7.24
CA SER A 41 9.20 14.52 5.81
C SER A 41 10.40 13.62 5.53
N PHE A 42 10.34 12.86 4.46
CA PHE A 42 11.33 11.85 4.10
C PHE A 42 11.71 11.98 2.63
N ASP A 43 12.98 11.73 2.30
CA ASP A 43 13.42 11.66 0.90
C ASP A 43 12.75 10.50 0.18
N VAL A 44 12.62 9.35 0.85
CA VAL A 44 12.03 8.14 0.31
C VAL A 44 10.99 7.61 1.28
N VAL A 45 9.81 7.31 0.76
CA VAL A 45 8.76 6.59 1.50
C VAL A 45 8.54 5.22 0.83
N PHE A 46 8.61 4.17 1.65
CA PHE A 46 8.32 2.80 1.25
C PHE A 46 7.03 2.33 1.93
N CYS A 47 5.95 2.24 1.18
CA CYS A 47 4.64 1.77 1.63
C CYS A 47 4.35 0.42 0.98
N CYS A 48 4.54 -0.65 1.73
CA CYS A 48 4.41 -2.01 1.24
C CYS A 48 3.31 -2.75 1.98
N GLY A 49 2.34 -3.30 1.24
CA GLY A 49 1.32 -4.17 1.82
C GLY A 49 0.31 -3.47 2.72
N LEU A 50 0.09 -2.16 2.54
CA LEU A 50 -0.77 -1.37 3.42
C LEU A 50 -1.97 -0.73 2.69
N LEU A 51 -1.75 -0.08 1.55
CA LEU A 51 -2.78 0.73 0.90
C LEU A 51 -4.09 -0.03 0.66
N TYR A 52 -3.98 -1.28 0.26
CA TYR A 52 -5.14 -2.13 -0.04
C TYR A 52 -5.91 -2.61 1.21
N HIS A 53 -5.48 -2.20 2.40
CA HIS A 53 -6.20 -2.39 3.67
C HIS A 53 -6.96 -1.14 4.12
N LEU A 54 -6.93 -0.06 3.34
CA LEU A 54 -7.55 1.21 3.70
C LEU A 54 -8.88 1.41 2.98
N ASP A 55 -9.80 2.07 3.63
CA ASP A 55 -11.08 2.49 3.05
C ASP A 55 -10.99 3.82 2.29
N ASN A 56 -10.01 4.70 2.63
CA ASN A 56 -9.74 5.97 1.98
C ASN A 56 -8.34 6.01 1.34
N PRO A 57 -8.06 5.16 0.33
CA PRO A 57 -6.71 5.03 -0.25
C PRO A 57 -6.23 6.29 -0.99
N LYS A 58 -7.14 7.09 -1.59
CA LYS A 58 -6.76 8.33 -2.28
C LYS A 58 -6.25 9.38 -1.30
N GLU A 59 -6.97 9.60 -0.20
CA GLU A 59 -6.55 10.51 0.87
C GLU A 59 -5.19 10.10 1.42
N PHE A 60 -4.98 8.79 1.62
CA PHE A 60 -3.70 8.29 2.11
C PHE A 60 -2.55 8.48 1.11
N ILE A 61 -2.78 8.30 -0.20
CA ILE A 61 -1.78 8.63 -1.24
C ILE A 61 -1.39 10.11 -1.17
N GLY A 62 -2.37 11.00 -0.97
CA GLY A 62 -2.11 12.43 -0.72
C GLY A 62 -1.25 12.67 0.51
N THR A 63 -1.53 11.97 1.60
CA THR A 63 -0.73 12.01 2.84
C THR A 63 0.70 11.52 2.59
N LEU A 64 0.88 10.37 1.92
CA LEU A 64 2.21 9.87 1.55
C LEU A 64 2.96 10.88 0.69
N SER A 65 2.29 11.50 -0.28
CA SER A 65 2.92 12.53 -1.11
C SER A 65 3.36 13.73 -0.29
N SER A 66 2.56 14.20 0.67
CA SER A 66 2.89 15.37 1.49
C SER A 66 4.16 15.19 2.32
N VAL A 67 4.50 13.96 2.68
CA VAL A 67 5.70 13.62 3.48
C VAL A 67 6.87 13.09 2.64
N THR A 68 6.68 12.89 1.34
CA THR A 68 7.70 12.40 0.42
C THR A 68 8.32 13.54 -0.35
N SER A 69 9.64 13.73 -0.25
CA SER A 69 10.33 14.79 -1.02
C SER A 69 10.84 14.30 -2.38
N LYS A 70 11.19 13.01 -2.55
CA LYS A 70 11.82 12.51 -3.79
C LYS A 70 11.14 11.27 -4.37
N LEU A 71 11.00 10.20 -3.58
CA LEU A 71 10.63 8.88 -4.09
C LEU A 71 9.58 8.19 -3.21
N LEU A 72 8.49 7.80 -3.82
CA LEU A 72 7.51 6.86 -3.25
C LEU A 72 7.68 5.48 -3.90
N ILE A 73 7.80 4.45 -3.09
CA ILE A 73 7.70 3.05 -3.51
C ILE A 73 6.46 2.49 -2.85
N LEU A 74 5.44 2.18 -3.66
CA LEU A 74 4.14 1.72 -3.20
C LEU A 74 3.85 0.33 -3.74
N GLN A 75 3.82 -0.68 -2.86
CA GLN A 75 3.37 -2.03 -3.23
C GLN A 75 1.96 -2.27 -2.69
N THR A 76 1.03 -2.58 -3.59
CA THR A 76 -0.39 -2.72 -3.24
C THR A 76 -1.13 -3.67 -4.16
N HIS A 77 -2.27 -4.18 -3.69
CA HIS A 77 -3.30 -4.73 -4.56
C HIS A 77 -4.08 -3.60 -5.24
N PHE A 78 -4.66 -3.91 -6.39
CA PHE A 78 -5.54 -3.04 -7.16
C PHE A 78 -6.70 -3.86 -7.73
N SER A 79 -7.75 -3.19 -8.17
CA SER A 79 -8.81 -3.82 -8.94
C SER A 79 -8.61 -3.61 -10.45
N THR A 80 -9.34 -4.38 -11.25
CA THR A 80 -9.38 -4.28 -12.70
C THR A 80 -10.82 -4.04 -13.17
N ALA A 81 -10.98 -3.55 -14.41
CA ALA A 81 -12.30 -3.32 -15.00
C ALA A 81 -13.11 -4.63 -15.06
N GLU A 82 -12.49 -5.70 -15.51
CA GLU A 82 -13.10 -7.02 -15.51
C GLU A 82 -13.06 -7.60 -14.10
N ASN A 83 -14.17 -8.25 -13.68
CA ASN A 83 -14.18 -8.98 -12.42
C ASN A 83 -13.34 -10.26 -12.59
N GLN A 84 -12.04 -10.11 -12.34
CA GLN A 84 -11.15 -11.25 -12.41
C GLN A 84 -11.36 -12.11 -11.18
N GLN A 85 -11.54 -13.39 -11.38
CA GLN A 85 -11.59 -14.40 -10.33
C GLN A 85 -10.19 -14.55 -9.71
N ASN A 86 -9.81 -13.53 -8.97
CA ASN A 86 -8.69 -13.63 -8.04
C ASN A 86 -9.17 -14.41 -6.83
N ASN A 87 -8.24 -14.92 -6.03
CA ASN A 87 -8.55 -15.59 -4.76
C ASN A 87 -9.23 -14.65 -3.72
N PHE A 88 -9.66 -13.46 -4.15
CA PHE A 88 -10.31 -12.44 -3.33
C PHE A 88 -11.72 -12.16 -3.84
N GLU A 89 -12.68 -12.24 -2.93
CA GLU A 89 -14.06 -11.85 -3.21
C GLU A 89 -14.16 -10.31 -3.17
N LEU A 90 -14.10 -9.69 -4.34
CA LEU A 90 -14.30 -8.25 -4.48
C LEU A 90 -15.76 -7.94 -4.84
N SER A 91 -16.23 -6.76 -4.44
CA SER A 91 -17.54 -6.24 -4.86
C SER A 91 -17.60 -6.02 -6.37
N GLU A 92 -18.81 -5.74 -6.87
CA GLU A 92 -18.95 -5.12 -8.19
C GLU A 92 -18.18 -3.80 -8.27
N LEU A 93 -17.87 -3.38 -9.51
CA LEU A 93 -17.19 -2.10 -9.75
C LEU A 93 -18.05 -0.96 -9.20
N THR A 94 -17.46 -0.09 -8.42
CA THR A 94 -18.11 1.05 -7.78
C THR A 94 -17.17 2.23 -7.68
N GLU A 95 -17.59 3.28 -7.00
CA GLU A 95 -16.82 4.49 -6.81
C GLU A 95 -16.61 4.78 -5.33
N ASN A 96 -15.39 5.21 -4.98
CA ASN A 96 -15.05 5.76 -3.67
C ASN A 96 -14.03 6.88 -3.82
N GLU A 97 -14.16 7.98 -3.09
CA GLU A 97 -13.32 9.19 -3.19
C GLU A 97 -13.23 9.75 -4.64
N GLY A 98 -14.26 9.52 -5.49
CA GLY A 98 -14.28 9.91 -6.90
C GLY A 98 -13.39 9.02 -7.80
N LEU A 99 -13.01 7.84 -7.35
CA LEU A 99 -12.20 6.87 -8.08
C LEU A 99 -12.96 5.55 -8.27
N PRO A 100 -12.90 4.94 -9.46
CA PRO A 100 -13.45 3.61 -9.67
C PRO A 100 -12.57 2.55 -8.99
N GLY A 101 -13.24 1.54 -8.46
CA GLY A 101 -12.58 0.44 -7.76
C GLY A 101 -13.58 -0.57 -7.21
N ARG A 102 -13.12 -1.41 -6.31
CA ARG A 102 -13.92 -2.47 -5.71
C ARG A 102 -13.65 -2.57 -4.21
N TRP A 103 -14.68 -2.92 -3.46
CA TRP A 103 -14.54 -3.17 -2.03
C TRP A 103 -14.09 -4.60 -1.77
N TYR A 104 -13.18 -4.74 -0.83
CA TYR A 104 -12.78 -5.99 -0.20
C TYR A 104 -13.27 -6.02 1.24
N THR A 105 -13.83 -7.15 1.71
CA THR A 105 -14.26 -7.32 3.10
C THR A 105 -13.10 -7.83 3.93
N GLU A 106 -12.60 -7.00 4.84
CA GLU A 106 -11.52 -7.35 5.77
C GLU A 106 -12.02 -8.21 6.92
N PHE A 107 -13.19 -7.85 7.47
CA PHE A 107 -13.83 -8.55 8.58
C PHE A 107 -15.31 -8.72 8.32
N LYS A 108 -15.83 -9.93 8.55
CA LYS A 108 -17.25 -10.25 8.35
C LYS A 108 -18.13 -9.71 9.47
N ASP A 109 -17.58 -9.54 10.65
CA ASP A 109 -18.29 -9.15 11.88
C ASP A 109 -17.34 -8.51 12.91
N ASP A 110 -17.96 -7.93 13.96
CA ASP A 110 -17.24 -7.27 15.03
C ASP A 110 -16.43 -8.25 15.90
N GLU A 111 -16.84 -9.50 16.02
CA GLU A 111 -16.08 -10.50 16.76
C GLU A 111 -14.73 -10.76 16.11
N THR A 112 -14.72 -10.89 14.79
CA THR A 112 -13.49 -11.07 14.01
C THR A 112 -12.65 -9.81 14.04
N PHE A 113 -13.26 -8.62 13.91
CA PHE A 113 -12.56 -7.34 14.03
C PHE A 113 -11.89 -7.16 15.39
N ASN A 114 -12.52 -7.57 16.48
CA ASN A 114 -11.93 -7.48 17.82
C ASN A 114 -10.70 -8.38 18.01
N LYS A 115 -10.49 -9.34 17.11
CA LYS A 115 -9.30 -10.22 17.09
C LYS A 115 -8.19 -9.71 16.15
N ARG A 116 -8.32 -8.50 15.58
CA ARG A 116 -7.42 -7.93 14.54
C ARG A 116 -5.93 -7.95 14.90
N GLU A 117 -5.57 -7.88 16.20
CA GLU A 117 -4.18 -7.97 16.65
C GLU A 117 -3.54 -9.32 16.25
N SER A 118 -4.30 -10.40 16.29
CA SER A 118 -3.83 -11.73 15.88
C SER A 118 -3.96 -11.99 14.38
N LEU A 119 -4.78 -11.21 13.68
CA LEU A 119 -5.05 -11.34 12.23
C LEU A 119 -4.11 -10.44 11.43
N LYS A 120 -2.84 -10.84 11.33
CA LYS A 120 -1.73 -10.04 10.78
C LYS A 120 -1.91 -9.58 9.33
N TRP A 121 -2.80 -10.21 8.58
CA TRP A 121 -3.03 -9.96 7.16
C TRP A 121 -4.33 -9.19 6.88
N ALA A 122 -4.98 -8.68 7.91
CA ALA A 122 -6.20 -7.90 7.80
C ALA A 122 -5.96 -6.43 8.16
N SER A 123 -6.91 -5.57 7.81
CA SER A 123 -6.91 -4.16 8.21
C SER A 123 -6.79 -3.98 9.72
N TRP A 124 -6.36 -2.79 10.14
CA TRP A 124 -6.35 -2.42 11.55
C TRP A 124 -7.61 -1.66 11.98
N ASP A 125 -8.08 -0.71 11.16
CA ASP A 125 -9.10 0.25 11.58
C ASP A 125 -10.48 0.07 10.92
N ASN A 126 -10.57 -0.67 9.81
CA ASN A 126 -11.78 -0.72 8.99
C ASN A 126 -12.20 -2.14 8.64
N HIS A 127 -13.52 -2.35 8.52
CA HIS A 127 -14.13 -3.65 8.16
C HIS A 127 -14.02 -3.98 6.69
N ARG A 128 -13.80 -2.99 5.85
CA ARG A 128 -13.64 -3.13 4.40
C ARG A 128 -12.59 -2.17 3.89
N SER A 129 -11.93 -2.54 2.83
CA SER A 129 -10.93 -1.73 2.14
C SER A 129 -11.31 -1.52 0.69
N PHE A 130 -10.82 -0.42 0.10
CA PHE A 130 -11.13 -0.06 -1.28
C PHE A 130 -9.91 -0.25 -2.16
N TRP A 131 -10.04 -1.12 -3.17
CA TRP A 131 -8.99 -1.36 -4.15
C TRP A 131 -9.24 -0.51 -5.39
N ILE A 132 -8.45 0.55 -5.53
CA ILE A 132 -8.52 1.45 -6.68
C ILE A 132 -8.25 0.66 -7.96
N GLN A 133 -8.95 0.97 -9.04
CA GLN A 133 -8.67 0.39 -10.35
C GLN A 133 -7.26 0.79 -10.82
N ARG A 134 -6.51 -0.14 -11.41
CA ARG A 134 -5.08 0.01 -11.71
C ARG A 134 -4.73 1.31 -12.46
N GLU A 135 -5.45 1.61 -13.51
CA GLU A 135 -5.19 2.81 -14.34
C GLU A 135 -5.42 4.10 -13.54
N TRP A 136 -6.41 4.08 -12.66
CA TRP A 136 -6.72 5.20 -11.78
C TRP A 136 -5.73 5.32 -10.62
N LEU A 137 -5.15 4.22 -10.18
CA LEU A 137 -4.09 4.23 -9.17
C LEU A 137 -2.86 4.97 -9.68
N LEU A 138 -2.40 4.68 -10.91
CA LEU A 138 -1.29 5.40 -11.56
C LEU A 138 -1.60 6.90 -11.66
N LYS A 139 -2.80 7.24 -12.14
CA LYS A 139 -3.24 8.62 -12.22
C LYS A 139 -3.31 9.30 -10.86
N THR A 140 -3.80 8.62 -9.83
CA THR A 140 -3.92 9.17 -8.47
C THR A 140 -2.55 9.52 -7.89
N ILE A 141 -1.54 8.68 -8.10
CA ILE A 141 -0.17 8.95 -7.67
C ILE A 141 0.37 10.20 -8.40
N GLN A 142 0.12 10.30 -9.71
CA GLN A 142 0.52 11.47 -10.50
C GLN A 142 -0.20 12.74 -10.02
N ASP A 143 -1.51 12.69 -9.85
CA ASP A 143 -2.33 13.82 -9.38
C ASP A 143 -1.94 14.26 -7.95
N ALA A 144 -1.38 13.36 -7.15
CA ALA A 144 -0.82 13.67 -5.83
C ALA A 144 0.50 14.44 -5.88
N GLY A 145 1.08 14.69 -7.06
CA GLY A 145 2.24 15.54 -7.26
C GLY A 145 3.56 14.79 -7.51
N PHE A 146 3.50 13.54 -7.97
CA PHE A 146 4.67 12.85 -8.49
C PHE A 146 4.78 13.06 -10.00
N ASP A 147 5.90 13.64 -10.45
CA ASP A 147 6.12 14.05 -11.85
C ASP A 147 6.28 12.85 -12.80
N LEU A 148 6.89 11.79 -12.30
CA LEU A 148 7.05 10.53 -13.01
C LEU A 148 6.44 9.41 -12.20
N VAL A 149 5.52 8.67 -12.81
CA VAL A 149 4.90 7.49 -12.19
C VAL A 149 5.09 6.30 -13.12
N MET A 150 5.60 5.21 -12.57
CA MET A 150 5.78 3.96 -13.31
C MET A 150 5.36 2.77 -12.46
N GLU A 151 5.01 1.69 -13.13
CA GLU A 151 4.83 0.40 -12.49
C GLU A 151 6.06 -0.47 -12.73
N GLN A 152 6.57 -1.07 -11.67
CA GLN A 152 7.58 -2.09 -11.75
C GLN A 152 6.88 -3.45 -11.80
N PHE A 153 7.21 -4.24 -12.80
CA PHE A 153 6.69 -5.59 -12.91
C PHE A 153 7.49 -6.52 -12.00
N ASP A 154 6.80 -7.03 -10.99
CA ASP A 154 7.40 -7.90 -9.97
C ASP A 154 7.47 -9.38 -10.42
N SER A 155 7.39 -9.65 -11.72
CA SER A 155 7.55 -11.01 -12.21
C SER A 155 8.96 -11.49 -11.94
N LEU A 156 9.07 -12.39 -11.02
CA LEU A 156 10.33 -12.82 -10.45
C LEU A 156 10.86 -14.12 -11.07
N GLU A 157 10.11 -14.74 -11.99
CA GLU A 157 10.53 -16.04 -12.54
C GLU A 157 10.65 -15.96 -14.07
N GLY A 158 11.88 -15.96 -14.52
CA GLY A 158 12.34 -16.31 -15.84
C GLY A 158 12.05 -15.32 -16.95
N HIS A 159 10.81 -15.06 -17.32
CA HIS A 159 10.49 -14.26 -18.49
C HIS A 159 9.30 -13.32 -18.25
N ILE A 160 9.58 -12.03 -18.06
CA ILE A 160 8.56 -10.97 -17.91
C ILE A 160 7.51 -11.04 -19.03
N ALA A 161 7.95 -11.26 -20.28
CA ALA A 161 7.06 -11.36 -21.43
C ALA A 161 6.07 -12.52 -21.34
N GLU A 162 6.49 -13.69 -20.87
CA GLU A 162 5.60 -14.84 -20.66
C GLU A 162 4.60 -14.57 -19.54
N SER A 163 5.06 -14.03 -18.41
CA SER A 163 4.18 -13.66 -17.30
C SER A 163 3.14 -12.63 -17.70
N MET A 164 3.47 -11.70 -18.59
CA MET A 164 2.52 -10.73 -19.14
C MET A 164 1.53 -11.37 -20.12
N LEU A 165 1.98 -12.31 -20.97
CA LEU A 165 1.13 -13.05 -21.89
C LEU A 165 0.18 -14.00 -21.16
N ASP A 166 0.64 -14.65 -20.12
CA ASP A 166 -0.15 -15.55 -19.26
C ASP A 166 -1.13 -14.80 -18.35
N GLY A 167 -1.13 -13.46 -18.40
CA GLY A 167 -2.03 -12.63 -17.64
C GLY A 167 -1.68 -12.54 -16.17
N PHE A 168 -0.41 -12.23 -15.85
CA PHE A 168 0.05 -11.96 -14.48
C PHE A 168 -0.93 -11.09 -13.69
N TYR A 169 -1.43 -10.01 -14.31
CA TYR A 169 -2.48 -9.17 -13.72
C TYR A 169 -3.85 -9.82 -13.65
N LYS A 170 -4.11 -10.88 -14.41
CA LYS A 170 -5.35 -11.65 -14.28
C LYS A 170 -5.35 -12.46 -12.98
N ASN A 171 -4.18 -12.92 -12.57
CA ASN A 171 -4.06 -13.84 -11.45
C ASN A 171 -3.62 -13.16 -10.14
N ASN A 172 -2.94 -12.02 -10.23
CA ASN A 172 -2.25 -11.41 -9.08
C ASN A 172 -2.49 -9.90 -8.96
N ALA A 173 -3.62 -9.35 -9.19
CA ALA A 173 -3.97 -7.91 -9.05
C ALA A 173 -3.15 -7.14 -7.96
N ARG A 174 -1.82 -7.24 -8.04
CA ARG A 174 -0.84 -6.68 -7.11
C ARG A 174 0.39 -6.23 -7.90
N GLY A 175 0.90 -5.04 -7.60
CA GLY A 175 2.07 -4.48 -8.26
C GLY A 175 2.83 -3.51 -7.36
N THR A 176 4.03 -3.12 -7.83
CA THR A 176 4.85 -2.09 -7.22
C THR A 176 4.82 -0.86 -8.12
N PHE A 177 4.39 0.26 -7.55
CA PHE A 177 4.28 1.55 -8.21
C PHE A 177 5.35 2.47 -7.67
N ILE A 178 6.01 3.20 -8.55
CA ILE A 178 7.09 4.13 -8.21
C ILE A 178 6.65 5.53 -8.62
N GLY A 179 6.61 6.45 -7.66
CA GLY A 179 6.37 7.87 -7.88
C GLY A 179 7.65 8.67 -7.60
N ILE A 180 8.06 9.53 -8.53
CA ILE A 180 9.26 10.37 -8.41
C ILE A 180 8.86 11.84 -8.50
N LYS A 181 9.36 12.66 -7.57
CA LYS A 181 9.32 14.12 -7.62
C LYS A 181 10.65 14.63 -8.16
N THR A 182 10.61 15.24 -9.34
CA THR A 182 11.82 15.73 -10.02
C THR A 182 12.19 17.14 -9.62
N ASN A 183 11.21 17.96 -9.19
CA ASN A 183 11.39 19.33 -8.76
C ASN A 183 11.66 19.42 -7.27
N CYS A 184 12.75 18.80 -6.81
CA CYS A 184 13.28 19.09 -5.48
C CYS A 184 13.88 20.49 -5.53
N SER A 185 13.21 21.48 -4.92
CA SER A 185 13.87 22.75 -4.59
C SER A 185 15.10 22.41 -3.76
N ILE A 186 16.28 22.76 -4.29
CA ILE A 186 17.57 22.65 -3.61
C ILE A 186 17.60 23.64 -2.46
#